data_6cd0517ba0d40de98091112a4603e229
#
_entry.id   6cd0517ba0d40de98091112a4603e229
#
_cell.length_a   1.000
_cell.length_b   1.000
_cell.length_c   1.000
_cell.angle_alpha   90.00
_cell.angle_beta   90.00
_cell.angle_gamma   90.00
#
_symmetry.space_group_name_H-M   'P 1'
#
loop_
_entity.id
_entity.type
_entity.pdbx_description
1 polymer ?
#
loop_
_entity_poly.entity_id
_entity_poly.type
_entity_poly.pdbx_seq_one_letter_code
_entity_poly.pdbx_strand_id
1 'polypeptide(L)'
;MTDDEMVLRIHEDKSIRLEFLEDGQKRTKVVSADTLTECIKRSLTGIRVTTGLLPTNAVSVAIDSDNGYRYAVMQLPEEQATVTYKKTEYPDFPLPRLLFGFRIEDSGRISGINIGVPDLGKLTPNTRMFFYPFSNVNRFSMCTGANALPHIQSLQQLSNLPYYILSLPDNDDRYQERNNRLGLGHRDLLEHLRDKDRQYYYDQVLVPMPNTTLKDFI
;
A
#
# COMPACT_ATOMS: atom_id res chain seq x y z
N MET A 1 -1.54 43.64 -19.09
CA MET A 1 -1.86 43.02 -17.78
C MET A 1 -3.31 42.59 -17.86
N THR A 2 -3.55 41.33 -17.90
CA THR A 2 -4.92 40.76 -17.98
C THR A 2 -5.56 40.90 -16.62
N ASP A 3 -6.76 41.51 -16.59
CA ASP A 3 -7.51 41.93 -15.39
C ASP A 3 -8.15 40.79 -14.57
N ASP A 4 -7.49 39.64 -14.46
CA ASP A 4 -8.02 38.45 -13.78
C ASP A 4 -7.25 38.11 -12.51
N GLU A 5 -6.73 39.09 -11.79
CA GLU A 5 -6.05 38.84 -10.51
C GLU A 5 -7.08 38.77 -9.36
N MET A 6 -7.15 37.61 -8.70
CA MET A 6 -7.92 37.43 -7.49
C MET A 6 -6.97 37.28 -6.30
N VAL A 7 -7.13 38.11 -5.26
CA VAL A 7 -6.31 38.07 -4.05
C VAL A 7 -7.09 37.43 -2.93
N LEU A 8 -6.56 36.36 -2.36
CA LEU A 8 -7.10 35.70 -1.19
C LEU A 8 -6.34 36.19 0.07
N ARG A 9 -7.05 36.71 1.06
CA ARG A 9 -6.49 37.11 2.34
C ARG A 9 -7.11 36.27 3.46
N ILE A 10 -6.26 35.59 4.24
CA ILE A 10 -6.65 34.85 5.44
C ILE A 10 -6.23 35.72 6.63
N HIS A 11 -7.19 36.06 7.47
CA HIS A 11 -6.98 36.86 8.67
C HIS A 11 -6.75 35.98 9.91
N GLU A 12 -6.20 36.56 10.97
CA GLU A 12 -5.93 35.84 12.23
C GLU A 12 -7.22 35.28 12.89
N ASP A 13 -8.35 35.94 12.68
CA ASP A 13 -9.68 35.48 13.12
C ASP A 13 -10.24 34.34 12.25
N LYS A 14 -9.42 33.79 11.35
CA LYS A 14 -9.78 32.74 10.38
C LYS A 14 -10.82 33.19 9.34
N SER A 15 -11.15 34.46 9.24
CA SER A 15 -11.97 34.96 8.12
C SER A 15 -11.17 34.97 6.83
N ILE A 16 -11.82 34.57 5.73
CA ILE A 16 -11.22 34.51 4.40
C ILE A 16 -11.89 35.56 3.54
N ARG A 17 -11.10 36.50 3.00
CA ARG A 17 -11.59 37.55 2.08
C ARG A 17 -11.03 37.33 0.69
N LEU A 18 -11.92 37.35 -0.30
CA LEU A 18 -11.61 37.39 -1.73
C LEU A 18 -11.71 38.83 -2.21
N GLU A 19 -10.63 39.36 -2.77
CA GLU A 19 -10.61 40.66 -3.46
C GLU A 19 -10.44 40.37 -4.96
N PHE A 20 -11.33 40.91 -5.81
CA PHE A 20 -11.32 40.75 -7.27
C PHE A 20 -11.85 41.99 -7.95
N LEU A 21 -11.54 42.14 -9.23
CA LEU A 21 -12.07 43.19 -10.06
C LEU A 21 -13.33 42.67 -10.77
N GLU A 22 -14.44 43.43 -10.68
CA GLU A 22 -15.65 43.19 -11.43
C GLU A 22 -16.08 44.52 -12.08
N ASP A 23 -16.15 44.56 -13.39
CA ASP A 23 -16.43 45.75 -14.15
C ASP A 23 -15.49 46.93 -13.82
N GLY A 24 -14.20 46.65 -13.62
CA GLY A 24 -13.19 47.61 -13.24
C GLY A 24 -13.29 48.18 -11.83
N GLN A 25 -14.19 47.65 -11.00
CA GLN A 25 -14.34 48.02 -9.59
C GLN A 25 -13.81 46.95 -8.71
N LYS A 26 -13.04 47.34 -7.66
CA LYS A 26 -12.56 46.39 -6.63
C LYS A 26 -13.73 45.94 -5.77
N ARG A 27 -13.98 44.62 -5.76
CA ARG A 27 -14.98 43.96 -4.94
C ARG A 27 -14.30 43.15 -3.86
N THR A 28 -14.96 43.03 -2.72
CA THR A 28 -14.51 42.17 -1.62
C THR A 28 -15.66 41.28 -1.18
N LYS A 29 -15.41 39.99 -1.07
CA LYS A 29 -16.36 38.99 -0.59
C LYS A 29 -15.75 38.18 0.54
N VAL A 30 -16.50 38.02 1.66
CA VAL A 30 -16.12 37.11 2.74
C VAL A 30 -16.65 35.72 2.42
N VAL A 31 -15.80 34.73 2.47
CA VAL A 31 -16.15 33.32 2.21
C VAL A 31 -15.78 32.44 3.38
N SER A 32 -16.52 31.35 3.59
CA SER A 32 -16.15 30.33 4.57
C SER A 32 -15.01 29.45 4.00
N ALA A 33 -14.27 28.79 4.89
CA ALA A 33 -13.25 27.79 4.50
C ALA A 33 -13.86 26.67 3.65
N ASP A 34 -15.08 26.22 3.98
CA ASP A 34 -15.80 25.19 3.21
C ASP A 34 -16.12 25.66 1.80
N THR A 35 -16.63 26.91 1.66
CA THR A 35 -16.93 27.48 0.34
C THR A 35 -15.67 27.61 -0.51
N LEU A 36 -14.56 28.04 0.08
CA LEU A 36 -13.28 28.13 -0.63
C LEU A 36 -12.80 26.73 -1.05
N THR A 37 -12.85 25.77 -0.16
CA THR A 37 -12.47 24.37 -0.43
C THR A 37 -13.29 23.78 -1.58
N GLU A 38 -14.61 24.01 -1.58
CA GLU A 38 -15.49 23.55 -2.65
C GLU A 38 -15.18 24.26 -3.98
N CYS A 39 -14.88 25.54 -3.97
CA CYS A 39 -14.46 26.26 -5.18
C CYS A 39 -13.13 25.73 -5.73
N ILE A 40 -12.15 25.48 -4.86
CA ILE A 40 -10.87 24.87 -5.24
C ILE A 40 -11.10 23.47 -5.81
N LYS A 41 -11.86 22.61 -5.14
CA LYS A 41 -12.21 21.28 -5.63
C LYS A 41 -12.87 21.33 -7.01
N ARG A 42 -13.80 22.26 -7.25
CA ARG A 42 -14.46 22.42 -8.55
C ARG A 42 -13.52 22.96 -9.63
N SER A 43 -12.57 23.83 -9.29
CA SER A 43 -11.56 24.32 -10.25
C SER A 43 -10.51 23.26 -10.60
N LEU A 44 -10.36 22.25 -9.73
CA LEU A 44 -9.49 21.08 -9.94
C LEU A 44 -10.20 19.98 -10.76
N THR A 45 -11.48 20.13 -11.09
CA THR A 45 -12.19 19.19 -11.99
C THR A 45 -11.56 19.27 -13.38
N GLY A 46 -10.93 18.17 -13.80
CA GLY A 46 -10.23 18.09 -15.08
C GLY A 46 -8.71 17.97 -14.96
N ILE A 47 -8.14 18.00 -13.74
CA ILE A 47 -6.72 17.67 -13.57
C ILE A 47 -6.56 16.17 -13.86
N ARG A 48 -5.86 15.87 -14.94
CA ARG A 48 -5.47 14.51 -15.29
C ARG A 48 -4.28 14.12 -14.41
N VAL A 49 -4.53 13.26 -13.42
CA VAL A 49 -3.46 12.62 -12.65
C VAL A 49 -2.97 11.40 -13.44
N THR A 50 -1.67 11.36 -13.73
CA THR A 50 -1.06 10.19 -14.34
C THR A 50 -0.09 9.52 -13.35
N THR A 51 -0.18 8.21 -13.24
CA THR A 51 0.75 7.41 -12.44
C THR A 51 2.04 7.08 -13.20
N GLY A 52 2.13 7.45 -14.49
CA GLY A 52 3.16 6.94 -15.39
C GLY A 52 2.90 5.49 -15.80
N LEU A 53 3.95 4.82 -16.29
CA LEU A 53 3.86 3.40 -16.61
C LEU A 53 3.83 2.58 -15.33
N LEU A 54 2.86 1.67 -15.24
CA LEU A 54 2.76 0.73 -14.13
C LEU A 54 3.59 -0.52 -14.42
N PRO A 55 4.19 -1.15 -13.38
CA PRO A 55 4.76 -2.48 -13.49
C PRO A 55 3.71 -3.51 -13.93
N THR A 56 4.13 -4.56 -14.62
CA THR A 56 3.23 -5.62 -15.11
C THR A 56 2.53 -6.39 -13.99
N ASN A 57 3.13 -6.44 -12.81
CA ASN A 57 2.60 -7.09 -11.61
C ASN A 57 1.84 -6.12 -10.68
N ALA A 58 1.54 -4.90 -11.13
CA ALA A 58 0.70 -3.97 -10.37
C ALA A 58 -0.75 -4.42 -10.37
N VAL A 59 -1.36 -4.45 -9.19
CA VAL A 59 -2.77 -4.81 -8.98
C VAL A 59 -3.64 -3.57 -8.82
N SER A 60 -3.16 -2.60 -8.05
CA SER A 60 -3.89 -1.36 -7.76
C SER A 60 -2.91 -0.24 -7.43
N VAL A 61 -3.29 0.99 -7.76
CA VAL A 61 -2.61 2.20 -7.29
C VAL A 61 -3.66 3.20 -6.88
N ALA A 62 -3.64 3.61 -5.63
CA ALA A 62 -4.44 4.71 -5.09
C ALA A 62 -3.54 5.91 -4.82
N ILE A 63 -4.07 7.12 -5.03
CA ILE A 63 -3.39 8.38 -4.74
C ILE A 63 -4.23 9.08 -3.67
N ASP A 64 -3.61 9.32 -2.53
CA ASP A 64 -4.19 10.10 -1.44
C ASP A 64 -3.53 11.48 -1.44
N SER A 65 -4.12 12.40 -2.18
CA SER A 65 -3.63 13.78 -2.30
C SER A 65 -3.75 14.56 -0.99
N ASP A 66 -4.70 14.20 -0.14
CA ASP A 66 -4.93 14.90 1.13
C ASP A 66 -3.84 14.59 2.16
N ASN A 67 -3.28 13.38 2.08
CA ASN A 67 -2.23 12.92 2.98
C ASN A 67 -0.85 12.81 2.32
N GLY A 68 -0.72 13.18 1.05
CA GLY A 68 0.55 13.23 0.33
C GLY A 68 1.24 11.88 0.18
N TYR A 69 0.48 10.82 -0.15
CA TYR A 69 1.07 9.52 -0.43
C TYR A 69 0.35 8.77 -1.55
N ARG A 70 1.05 7.82 -2.13
CA ARG A 70 0.51 6.80 -3.04
C ARG A 70 0.52 5.44 -2.35
N TYR A 71 -0.55 4.67 -2.53
CA TYR A 71 -0.60 3.28 -2.08
C TYR A 71 -0.62 2.37 -3.30
N ALA A 72 0.48 1.66 -3.53
CA ALA A 72 0.64 0.77 -4.66
C ALA A 72 0.62 -0.69 -4.21
N VAL A 73 -0.23 -1.50 -4.82
CA VAL A 73 -0.35 -2.93 -4.55
C VAL A 73 0.25 -3.73 -5.69
N MET A 74 1.26 -4.52 -5.36
CA MET A 74 1.99 -5.39 -6.28
C MET A 74 1.71 -6.85 -5.97
N GLN A 75 1.51 -7.68 -6.98
CA GLN A 75 1.48 -9.13 -6.81
C GLN A 75 2.90 -9.70 -6.96
N LEU A 76 3.28 -10.67 -6.12
CA LEU A 76 4.45 -11.49 -6.38
C LEU A 76 4.12 -12.40 -7.57
N PRO A 77 4.85 -12.29 -8.71
CA PRO A 77 4.50 -13.05 -9.92
C PRO A 77 4.76 -14.55 -9.76
N GLU A 78 5.86 -14.89 -9.13
CA GLU A 78 6.32 -16.27 -9.01
C GLU A 78 5.74 -16.95 -7.78
N GLU A 79 5.76 -18.28 -7.83
CA GLU A 79 5.27 -19.14 -6.74
C GLU A 79 6.37 -19.48 -5.73
N GLN A 80 7.60 -19.09 -6.03
CA GLN A 80 8.80 -19.36 -5.23
C GLN A 80 9.65 -18.10 -5.11
N ALA A 81 10.31 -17.97 -3.97
CA ALA A 81 11.31 -16.93 -3.74
C ALA A 81 12.31 -17.39 -2.68
N THR A 82 13.45 -16.74 -2.61
CA THR A 82 14.36 -16.93 -1.48
C THR A 82 13.76 -16.26 -0.24
N VAL A 83 13.61 -17.03 0.84
CA VAL A 83 13.16 -16.56 2.15
C VAL A 83 14.31 -16.76 3.14
N THR A 84 14.57 -15.75 3.95
CA THR A 84 15.64 -15.82 4.97
C THR A 84 15.01 -15.80 6.37
N TYR A 85 15.25 -16.84 7.15
CA TYR A 85 14.84 -16.89 8.53
C TYR A 85 16.06 -16.93 9.46
N LYS A 86 16.23 -15.89 10.27
CA LYS A 86 17.43 -15.67 11.10
C LYS A 86 18.70 -15.68 10.23
N LYS A 87 19.47 -16.77 10.26
CA LYS A 87 20.71 -16.97 9.49
C LYS A 87 20.58 -18.09 8.45
N THR A 88 19.38 -18.62 8.26
CA THR A 88 19.12 -19.73 7.34
C THR A 88 18.40 -19.19 6.11
N GLU A 89 18.97 -19.42 4.93
CA GLU A 89 18.32 -19.14 3.66
C GLU A 89 17.57 -20.37 3.16
N TYR A 90 16.38 -20.13 2.64
CA TYR A 90 15.52 -21.11 1.99
C TYR A 90 15.37 -20.68 0.54
N PRO A 91 16.27 -21.11 -0.36
CA PRO A 91 16.17 -20.80 -1.78
C PRO A 91 14.97 -21.53 -2.40
N ASP A 92 14.38 -20.94 -3.42
CA ASP A 92 13.23 -21.50 -4.17
C ASP A 92 12.09 -21.95 -3.25
N PHE A 93 11.92 -21.23 -2.14
CA PHE A 93 10.90 -21.57 -1.14
C PHE A 93 9.51 -21.33 -1.71
N PRO A 94 8.62 -22.33 -1.68
CA PRO A 94 7.27 -22.21 -2.19
C PRO A 94 6.45 -21.24 -1.34
N LEU A 95 5.65 -20.41 -2.00
CA LEU A 95 4.86 -19.37 -1.36
C LEU A 95 3.39 -19.43 -1.81
N PRO A 96 2.45 -19.04 -0.94
CA PRO A 96 1.10 -18.78 -1.37
C PRO A 96 1.10 -17.56 -2.31
N ARG A 97 -0.04 -17.25 -2.93
CA ARG A 97 -0.18 -16.00 -3.65
C ARG A 97 -0.02 -14.81 -2.70
N LEU A 98 0.91 -13.91 -3.00
CA LEU A 98 1.20 -12.77 -2.16
C LEU A 98 0.91 -11.45 -2.85
N LEU A 99 0.33 -10.53 -2.10
CA LEU A 99 0.20 -9.12 -2.46
C LEU A 99 1.02 -8.28 -1.49
N PHE A 100 1.73 -7.29 -2.03
CA PHE A 100 2.51 -6.33 -1.28
C PHE A 100 1.93 -4.93 -1.50
N GLY A 101 1.47 -4.29 -0.44
CA GLY A 101 1.01 -2.91 -0.45
C GLY A 101 2.12 -1.99 0.04
N PHE A 102 2.49 -0.99 -0.76
CA PHE A 102 3.52 -0.01 -0.43
C PHE A 102 2.90 1.37 -0.28
N ARG A 103 3.06 1.96 0.91
CA ARG A 103 2.73 3.36 1.13
C ARG A 103 3.95 4.21 0.81
N ILE A 104 3.86 5.02 -0.23
CA ILE A 104 4.98 5.80 -0.78
C ILE A 104 4.61 7.28 -0.65
N GLU A 105 5.37 8.01 0.13
CA GLU A 105 5.22 9.46 0.29
C GLU A 105 5.63 10.20 -0.99
N ASP A 106 5.20 11.44 -1.14
CA ASP A 106 5.59 12.28 -2.28
C ASP A 106 7.10 12.46 -2.40
N SER A 107 7.81 12.40 -1.28
CA SER A 107 9.28 12.36 -1.24
C SER A 107 9.88 11.12 -1.89
N GLY A 108 9.12 10.06 -2.13
CA GLY A 108 9.57 8.74 -2.60
C GLY A 108 9.95 7.78 -1.46
N ARG A 109 9.83 8.18 -0.19
CA ARG A 109 10.08 7.33 0.97
C ARG A 109 8.96 6.31 1.12
N ILE A 110 9.31 5.04 1.35
CA ILE A 110 8.34 4.02 1.76
C ILE A 110 8.09 4.17 3.26
N SER A 111 6.86 4.54 3.64
CA SER A 111 6.46 4.75 5.04
C SER A 111 5.66 3.59 5.63
N GLY A 112 5.28 2.61 4.82
CA GLY A 112 4.58 1.42 5.27
C GLY A 112 4.56 0.33 4.22
N ILE A 113 4.60 -0.91 4.71
CA ILE A 113 4.49 -2.12 3.88
C ILE A 113 3.39 -2.99 4.46
N ASN A 114 2.53 -3.48 3.60
CA ASN A 114 1.53 -4.49 3.91
C ASN A 114 1.79 -5.75 3.11
N ILE A 115 1.53 -6.92 3.72
CA ILE A 115 1.51 -8.21 3.02
C ILE A 115 0.13 -8.83 3.18
N GLY A 116 -0.45 -9.25 2.07
CA GLY A 116 -1.76 -9.91 2.01
C GLY A 116 -1.70 -11.23 1.27
N VAL A 117 -2.48 -12.20 1.73
CA VAL A 117 -2.64 -13.51 1.08
C VAL A 117 -4.08 -13.59 0.56
N PRO A 118 -4.33 -13.30 -0.73
CA PRO A 118 -5.65 -13.44 -1.32
C PRO A 118 -5.94 -14.90 -1.68
N ASP A 119 -7.22 -15.22 -1.82
CA ASP A 119 -7.65 -16.50 -2.38
C ASP A 119 -7.19 -16.66 -3.85
N LEU A 120 -7.19 -17.89 -4.34
CA LEU A 120 -6.83 -18.21 -5.72
C LEU A 120 -7.90 -17.70 -6.71
N GLY A 121 -7.53 -17.67 -7.98
CA GLY A 121 -8.41 -17.22 -9.05
C GLY A 121 -8.30 -15.73 -9.37
N LYS A 122 -9.33 -15.18 -10.03
CA LYS A 122 -9.35 -13.77 -10.43
C LYS A 122 -9.53 -12.86 -9.22
N LEU A 123 -8.66 -11.84 -9.08
CA LEU A 123 -8.82 -10.83 -8.04
C LEU A 123 -10.05 -9.95 -8.30
N THR A 124 -10.85 -9.80 -7.25
CA THR A 124 -11.99 -8.89 -7.19
C THR A 124 -11.99 -8.20 -5.82
N PRO A 125 -12.67 -7.07 -5.64
CA PRO A 125 -12.78 -6.44 -4.33
C PRO A 125 -13.30 -7.37 -3.22
N ASN A 126 -14.09 -8.39 -3.59
CA ASN A 126 -14.67 -9.37 -2.66
C ASN A 126 -13.82 -10.64 -2.51
N THR A 127 -12.62 -10.71 -3.12
CA THR A 127 -11.70 -11.84 -2.93
C THR A 127 -11.36 -11.98 -1.46
N ARG A 128 -11.57 -13.17 -0.90
CA ARG A 128 -11.30 -13.49 0.51
C ARG A 128 -9.80 -13.38 0.80
N MET A 129 -9.47 -12.93 1.99
CA MET A 129 -8.09 -12.81 2.47
C MET A 129 -7.80 -13.82 3.58
N PHE A 130 -6.54 -14.23 3.67
CA PHE A 130 -6.03 -15.13 4.70
C PHE A 130 -4.96 -14.41 5.53
N PHE A 131 -4.74 -14.88 6.76
CA PHE A 131 -3.59 -14.47 7.54
C PHE A 131 -2.29 -14.89 6.85
N TYR A 132 -1.31 -14.00 6.85
CA TYR A 132 0.05 -14.34 6.44
C TYR A 132 0.61 -15.34 7.44
N PRO A 133 1.05 -16.53 7.01
CA PRO A 133 1.40 -17.62 7.93
C PRO A 133 2.78 -17.50 8.56
N PHE A 134 3.58 -16.52 8.11
CA PHE A 134 4.95 -16.31 8.59
C PHE A 134 5.03 -15.13 9.57
N SER A 135 6.24 -14.71 9.94
CA SER A 135 6.48 -13.67 10.93
C SER A 135 6.40 -12.23 10.38
N ASN A 136 6.73 -11.29 11.25
CA ASN A 136 6.84 -9.86 10.99
C ASN A 136 5.58 -9.16 10.48
N VAL A 137 4.45 -9.87 10.34
CA VAL A 137 3.18 -9.29 9.86
C VAL A 137 2.11 -9.38 10.93
N ASN A 138 1.49 -8.24 11.25
CA ASN A 138 0.30 -8.18 12.08
C ASN A 138 -0.88 -7.73 11.23
N ARG A 139 -1.86 -8.60 11.06
CA ARG A 139 -2.94 -8.48 10.10
C ARG A 139 -2.38 -8.32 8.67
N PHE A 140 -2.11 -7.11 8.21
CA PHE A 140 -1.44 -6.82 6.93
C PHE A 140 -0.12 -6.08 7.15
N SER A 141 -0.01 -5.30 8.21
CA SER A 141 1.14 -4.42 8.45
C SER A 141 2.41 -5.21 8.75
N MET A 142 3.41 -5.03 7.90
CA MET A 142 4.73 -5.63 8.06
C MET A 142 5.65 -4.74 8.90
N CYS A 143 6.40 -5.34 9.80
CA CYS A 143 7.52 -4.71 10.49
C CYS A 143 8.81 -4.98 9.70
N THR A 144 9.47 -3.93 9.28
CA THR A 144 10.76 -4.02 8.56
C THR A 144 11.96 -3.87 9.48
N GLY A 145 11.73 -3.66 10.78
CA GLY A 145 12.80 -3.41 11.75
C GLY A 145 13.65 -2.19 11.35
N ALA A 146 14.96 -2.34 11.43
CA ALA A 146 15.94 -1.32 11.04
C ALA A 146 16.42 -1.48 9.58
N ASN A 147 15.81 -2.36 8.78
CA ASN A 147 16.23 -2.56 7.40
C ASN A 147 15.98 -1.30 6.56
N ALA A 148 16.98 -0.90 5.80
CA ALA A 148 16.88 0.23 4.90
C ALA A 148 15.96 -0.12 3.72
N LEU A 149 14.96 0.72 3.45
CA LEU A 149 14.10 0.58 2.28
C LEU A 149 14.60 1.50 1.17
N PRO A 150 14.48 1.08 -0.11
CA PRO A 150 14.88 1.93 -1.21
C PRO A 150 13.98 3.16 -1.32
N HIS A 151 14.55 4.23 -1.88
CA HIS A 151 13.80 5.44 -2.22
C HIS A 151 13.19 5.28 -3.61
N ILE A 152 11.88 5.47 -3.73
CA ILE A 152 11.11 5.20 -4.94
C ILE A 152 10.94 6.49 -5.75
N GLN A 153 11.54 6.56 -6.92
CA GLN A 153 11.39 7.67 -7.86
C GLN A 153 10.30 7.44 -8.90
N SER A 154 10.03 6.18 -9.23
CA SER A 154 8.96 5.79 -10.15
C SER A 154 8.33 4.46 -9.73
N LEU A 155 7.05 4.27 -10.07
CA LEU A 155 6.33 3.03 -9.74
C LEU A 155 6.93 1.78 -10.41
N GLN A 156 7.67 1.93 -11.51
CA GLN A 156 8.39 0.84 -12.16
C GLN A 156 9.39 0.14 -11.23
N GLN A 157 10.00 0.87 -10.30
CA GLN A 157 10.95 0.32 -9.33
C GLN A 157 10.30 -0.65 -8.35
N LEU A 158 8.97 -0.64 -8.22
CA LEU A 158 8.24 -1.56 -7.36
C LEU A 158 8.21 -3.00 -7.89
N SER A 159 8.54 -3.25 -9.16
CA SER A 159 8.47 -4.58 -9.78
C SER A 159 9.20 -5.66 -8.97
N ASN A 160 10.39 -5.34 -8.49
CA ASN A 160 11.28 -6.27 -7.79
C ASN A 160 11.27 -6.08 -6.26
N LEU A 161 10.52 -5.10 -5.76
CA LEU A 161 10.50 -4.81 -4.33
C LEU A 161 9.93 -5.96 -3.48
N PRO A 162 8.91 -6.72 -3.93
CA PRO A 162 8.44 -7.91 -3.22
C PRO A 162 9.56 -8.93 -2.93
N TYR A 163 10.45 -9.20 -3.88
CA TYR A 163 11.58 -10.12 -3.68
C TYR A 163 12.59 -9.59 -2.68
N TYR A 164 12.89 -8.29 -2.76
CA TYR A 164 13.76 -7.65 -1.77
C TYR A 164 13.17 -7.79 -0.36
N ILE A 165 11.87 -7.55 -0.18
CA ILE A 165 11.22 -7.68 1.11
C ILE A 165 11.28 -9.11 1.64
N LEU A 166 11.06 -10.12 0.80
CA LEU A 166 11.13 -11.54 1.20
C LEU A 166 12.56 -11.98 1.53
N SER A 167 13.57 -11.37 0.93
CA SER A 167 14.99 -11.67 1.24
C SER A 167 15.48 -11.04 2.54
N LEU A 168 14.74 -10.09 3.13
CA LEU A 168 15.11 -9.52 4.43
C LEU A 168 15.03 -10.61 5.52
N PRO A 169 16.02 -10.66 6.44
CA PRO A 169 16.01 -11.66 7.49
C PRO A 169 14.75 -11.59 8.35
N ASP A 170 14.03 -12.67 8.40
CA ASP A 170 12.88 -12.89 9.27
C ASP A 170 13.34 -13.38 10.65
N ASN A 171 12.50 -13.17 11.66
CA ASN A 171 12.69 -13.66 13.02
C ASN A 171 11.36 -14.20 13.57
N ASP A 172 11.19 -14.28 14.88
CA ASP A 172 9.93 -14.75 15.46
C ASP A 172 8.99 -13.59 15.87
N ASP A 173 9.35 -12.34 15.53
CA ASP A 173 8.51 -11.17 15.85
C ASP A 173 7.15 -11.29 15.17
N ARG A 174 6.09 -11.05 15.95
CA ARG A 174 4.70 -11.13 15.49
C ARG A 174 4.29 -12.47 14.90
N TYR A 175 5.13 -13.51 15.01
CA TYR A 175 4.74 -14.87 14.62
C TYR A 175 3.64 -15.38 15.54
N GLN A 176 2.64 -16.01 14.97
CA GLN A 176 1.53 -16.58 15.72
C GLN A 176 1.16 -17.95 15.14
N GLU A 177 1.34 -19.00 15.89
CA GLU A 177 1.00 -20.38 15.49
C GLU A 177 -0.45 -20.51 15.02
N ARG A 178 -1.37 -19.74 15.62
CA ARG A 178 -2.78 -19.71 15.22
C ARG A 178 -3.04 -19.17 13.80
N ASN A 179 -2.06 -18.52 13.16
CA ASN A 179 -2.16 -18.05 11.78
C ASN A 179 -1.87 -19.14 10.75
N ASN A 180 -1.52 -20.34 11.21
CA ASN A 180 -1.44 -21.53 10.38
C ASN A 180 -2.27 -22.67 11.01
N ARG A 181 -3.00 -23.42 10.18
CA ARG A 181 -3.87 -24.52 10.66
C ARG A 181 -3.10 -25.68 11.24
N LEU A 182 -1.82 -25.81 10.92
CA LEU A 182 -0.96 -26.88 11.40
C LEU A 182 -0.52 -26.64 12.85
N GLY A 183 -0.65 -25.38 13.36
CA GLY A 183 -0.23 -25.02 14.71
C GLY A 183 1.27 -25.17 14.94
N LEU A 184 2.07 -25.14 13.87
CA LEU A 184 3.52 -25.30 13.93
C LEU A 184 4.21 -23.99 14.32
N GLY A 185 5.32 -24.08 15.06
CA GLY A 185 6.24 -22.98 15.26
C GLY A 185 6.90 -22.55 13.96
N HIS A 186 7.43 -21.32 13.91
CA HIS A 186 7.87 -20.71 12.65
C HIS A 186 8.92 -21.56 11.90
N ARG A 187 9.97 -22.02 12.58
CA ARG A 187 10.99 -22.88 11.96
C ARG A 187 10.39 -24.18 11.44
N ASP A 188 9.59 -24.85 12.26
CA ASP A 188 8.99 -26.13 11.89
C ASP A 188 8.02 -25.98 10.72
N LEU A 189 7.32 -24.84 10.64
CA LEU A 189 6.46 -24.50 9.52
C LEU A 189 7.28 -24.33 8.22
N LEU A 190 8.41 -23.59 8.27
CA LEU A 190 9.29 -23.42 7.11
C LEU A 190 9.84 -24.76 6.61
N GLU A 191 10.36 -25.61 7.52
CA GLU A 191 10.87 -26.94 7.15
C GLU A 191 9.77 -27.84 6.58
N HIS A 192 8.57 -27.78 7.14
CA HIS A 192 7.42 -28.56 6.67
C HIS A 192 6.97 -28.14 5.26
N LEU A 193 7.06 -26.85 4.94
CA LEU A 193 6.54 -26.29 3.68
C LEU A 193 7.55 -26.36 2.53
N ARG A 194 8.81 -26.66 2.79
CA ARG A 194 9.92 -26.55 1.84
C ARG A 194 9.67 -27.28 0.52
N ASP A 195 8.98 -28.42 0.56
CA ASP A 195 8.71 -29.27 -0.61
C ASP A 195 7.22 -29.29 -0.99
N LYS A 196 6.44 -28.30 -0.53
CA LYS A 196 5.01 -28.23 -0.82
C LYS A 196 4.71 -27.30 -1.97
N ASP A 197 3.63 -27.56 -2.68
CA ASP A 197 3.14 -26.65 -3.72
C ASP A 197 2.25 -25.54 -3.15
N ARG A 198 1.93 -24.58 -4.00
CA ARG A 198 1.06 -23.45 -3.62
C ARG A 198 -0.33 -23.91 -3.18
N GLN A 199 -0.89 -24.97 -3.80
CA GLN A 199 -2.23 -25.47 -3.48
C GLN A 199 -2.29 -25.99 -2.05
N TYR A 200 -1.21 -26.61 -1.57
CA TYR A 200 -1.12 -27.12 -0.20
C TYR A 200 -1.37 -26.03 0.85
N TYR A 201 -0.94 -24.80 0.57
CA TYR A 201 -1.21 -23.67 1.48
C TYR A 201 -2.70 -23.46 1.69
N TYR A 202 -3.48 -23.44 0.61
CA TYR A 202 -4.92 -23.18 0.66
C TYR A 202 -5.69 -24.34 1.29
N ASP A 203 -5.26 -25.55 1.05
CA ASP A 203 -5.90 -26.75 1.54
C ASP A 203 -5.61 -27.02 3.02
N GLN A 204 -4.36 -26.80 3.47
CA GLN A 204 -3.89 -27.30 4.76
C GLN A 204 -3.36 -26.22 5.73
N VAL A 205 -2.91 -25.06 5.23
CA VAL A 205 -2.13 -24.11 6.05
C VAL A 205 -2.89 -22.85 6.39
N LEU A 206 -3.46 -22.19 5.39
CA LEU A 206 -3.98 -20.83 5.51
C LEU A 206 -5.24 -20.75 6.38
N VAL A 207 -5.23 -19.79 7.30
CA VAL A 207 -6.37 -19.45 8.16
C VAL A 207 -7.10 -18.25 7.55
N PRO A 208 -8.40 -18.34 7.21
CA PRO A 208 -9.15 -17.21 6.68
C PRO A 208 -9.24 -16.05 7.69
N MET A 209 -9.09 -14.83 7.21
CA MET A 209 -9.35 -13.64 8.01
C MET A 209 -10.86 -13.39 8.09
N PRO A 210 -11.44 -13.28 9.30
CA PRO A 210 -12.88 -13.04 9.43
C PRO A 210 -13.31 -11.73 8.78
N ASN A 211 -14.38 -11.79 7.96
CA ASN A 211 -15.01 -10.63 7.31
C ASN A 211 -14.02 -9.70 6.58
N THR A 212 -12.92 -10.26 6.06
CA THR A 212 -11.86 -9.50 5.42
C THR A 212 -11.73 -9.92 3.95
N THR A 213 -11.74 -8.94 3.07
CA THR A 213 -11.65 -9.11 1.62
C THR A 213 -10.56 -8.21 1.04
N LEU A 214 -10.29 -8.36 -0.25
CA LEU A 214 -9.25 -7.58 -0.94
C LEU A 214 -9.50 -6.07 -0.85
N LYS A 215 -10.76 -5.61 -0.83
CA LYS A 215 -11.08 -4.18 -0.65
C LYS A 215 -10.56 -3.58 0.66
N ASP A 216 -10.33 -4.42 1.68
CA ASP A 216 -9.78 -3.97 2.96
C ASP A 216 -8.25 -3.87 2.93
N PHE A 217 -7.64 -4.34 1.85
CA PHE A 217 -6.19 -4.34 1.63
C PHE A 217 -5.74 -3.27 0.61
N ILE A 218 -6.58 -2.98 -0.41
CA ILE A 218 -6.28 -2.02 -1.49
C ILE A 218 -6.72 -0.60 -1.17
#